data_4afcc7819d67a1e191c21e5c60a82131
#
_entry.id   4afcc7819d67a1e191c21e5c60a82131
#
_cell.length_a   1.000
_cell.length_b   1.000
_cell.length_c   1.000
_cell.angle_alpha   90.00
_cell.angle_beta   90.00
_cell.angle_gamma   90.00
#
_symmetry.space_group_name_H-M   'P 1'
#
loop_
_entity.id
_entity.type
_entity.pdbx_description
1 polymer ?
#
loop_
_entity_poly.entity_id
_entity_poly.type
_entity_poly.pdbx_seq_one_letter_code
_entity_poly.pdbx_strand_id
1 'polypeptide(L)'
;MTKNATWLANEIGFTPRQRFVVIASTWFHDIGYLSSNAPGHEEQGVFEALKFLEEMDQDILEDIKGCVMATKMPQAPKSILEKIICYADLFHLGTSNFPGRNMLMRMEYNRLNKKTMSKKDWRKESLKLLKNHIFHTDICFEKPSRAKADEY
;
A
#
# COMPACT_ATOMS: atom_id res chain seq x y z
N MET A 1 0.22 -2.69 -7.08
CA MET A 1 0.86 -1.63 -6.28
C MET A 1 2.10 -1.06 -6.97
N THR A 2 3.15 -1.82 -7.27
CA THR A 2 4.43 -1.32 -7.82
C THR A 2 4.26 -0.43 -9.07
N LYS A 3 3.46 -0.84 -10.06
CA LYS A 3 3.18 -0.01 -11.25
C LYS A 3 2.63 1.37 -10.89
N ASN A 4 1.67 1.45 -9.97
CA ASN A 4 1.07 2.71 -9.54
C ASN A 4 2.09 3.59 -8.80
N ALA A 5 2.90 2.99 -7.92
CA ALA A 5 3.96 3.70 -7.20
C ALA A 5 5.03 4.24 -8.15
N THR A 6 5.45 3.44 -9.16
CA THR A 6 6.40 3.87 -10.19
C THR A 6 5.85 5.03 -11.01
N TRP A 7 4.59 4.92 -11.45
CA TRP A 7 3.93 5.99 -12.19
C TRP A 7 3.89 7.29 -11.37
N LEU A 8 3.41 7.23 -10.12
CA LEU A 8 3.37 8.39 -9.23
C LEU A 8 4.76 9.01 -9.00
N ALA A 9 5.78 8.18 -8.74
CA ALA A 9 7.13 8.64 -8.53
C ALA A 9 7.70 9.37 -9.75
N ASN A 10 7.32 8.96 -10.97
CA ASN A 10 7.70 9.62 -12.20
C ASN A 10 6.96 10.95 -12.39
N GLU A 11 5.64 11.00 -12.19
CA GLU A 11 4.84 12.22 -12.31
C GLU A 11 5.30 13.32 -11.34
N ILE A 12 5.72 12.94 -10.13
CA ILE A 12 6.22 13.86 -9.10
C ILE A 12 7.67 14.31 -9.39
N GLY A 13 8.38 13.59 -10.26
CA GLY A 13 9.79 13.88 -10.54
C GLY A 13 10.74 13.42 -9.41
N PHE A 14 10.47 12.32 -8.75
CA PHE A 14 11.32 11.79 -7.70
C PHE A 14 12.73 11.50 -8.19
N THR A 15 13.72 11.78 -7.34
CA THR A 15 15.13 11.40 -7.57
C THR A 15 15.27 9.88 -7.67
N PRO A 16 16.37 9.36 -8.26
CA PRO A 16 16.64 7.92 -8.30
C PRO A 16 16.56 7.25 -6.92
N ARG A 17 17.11 7.91 -5.87
CA ARG A 17 17.06 7.43 -4.48
C ARG A 17 15.60 7.31 -3.99
N GLN A 18 14.81 8.34 -4.16
CA GLN A 18 13.40 8.35 -3.74
C GLN A 18 12.57 7.29 -4.48
N ARG A 19 12.80 7.11 -5.78
CA ARG A 19 12.16 6.04 -6.57
C ARG A 19 12.52 4.66 -6.05
N PHE A 20 13.81 4.44 -5.75
CA PHE A 20 14.27 3.18 -5.18
C PHE A 20 13.55 2.88 -3.87
N VAL A 21 13.49 3.83 -2.92
CA VAL A 21 12.80 3.69 -1.64
C VAL A 21 11.33 3.31 -1.86
N VAL A 22 10.61 4.06 -2.70
CA VAL A 22 9.18 3.82 -2.96
C VAL A 22 8.96 2.44 -3.60
N ILE A 23 9.76 2.07 -4.60
CA ILE A 23 9.62 0.78 -5.29
C ILE A 23 9.97 -0.38 -4.35
N ALA A 24 11.08 -0.29 -3.62
CA ALA A 24 11.47 -1.30 -2.64
C ALA A 24 10.36 -1.50 -1.60
N SER A 25 9.81 -0.42 -1.05
CA SER A 25 8.72 -0.49 -0.07
C SER A 25 7.48 -1.20 -0.61
N THR A 26 7.18 -1.10 -1.93
CA THR A 26 6.06 -1.86 -2.52
C THR A 26 6.25 -3.38 -2.51
N TRP A 27 7.49 -3.84 -2.49
CA TRP A 27 7.79 -5.27 -2.42
C TRP A 27 7.70 -5.80 -0.99
N PHE A 28 8.08 -4.98 -0.03
CA PHE A 28 8.19 -5.41 1.37
C PHE A 28 6.92 -5.18 2.20
N HIS A 29 5.99 -4.28 1.81
CA HIS A 29 4.84 -3.92 2.66
C HIS A 29 3.96 -5.12 3.04
N ASP A 30 3.79 -6.09 2.13
CA ASP A 30 2.96 -7.28 2.32
C ASP A 30 3.77 -8.59 2.46
N ILE A 31 5.11 -8.54 2.34
CA ILE A 31 5.93 -9.77 2.38
C ILE A 31 5.81 -10.50 3.72
N GLY A 32 5.51 -9.76 4.78
CA GLY A 32 5.29 -10.33 6.11
C GLY A 32 4.16 -11.35 6.19
N TYR A 33 3.19 -11.32 5.26
CA TYR A 33 2.15 -12.35 5.17
C TYR A 33 2.67 -13.75 4.82
N LEU A 34 3.89 -13.85 4.29
CA LEU A 34 4.50 -15.15 3.98
C LEU A 34 4.97 -15.88 5.23
N SER A 35 5.30 -15.16 6.30
CA SER A 35 5.90 -15.71 7.52
C SER A 35 5.09 -15.47 8.79
N SER A 36 4.11 -14.54 8.77
CA SER A 36 3.27 -14.20 9.91
C SER A 36 1.78 -14.19 9.55
N ASN A 37 0.93 -14.39 10.56
CA ASN A 37 -0.50 -14.14 10.42
C ASN A 37 -0.76 -12.62 10.41
N ALA A 38 -1.90 -12.21 9.85
CA ALA A 38 -2.28 -10.82 9.58
C ALA A 38 -1.88 -9.71 10.59
N PRO A 39 -1.95 -9.86 11.92
CA PRO A 39 -1.39 -8.85 12.83
C PRO A 39 0.14 -8.87 12.82
N GLY A 40 0.76 -7.73 12.48
CA GLY A 40 2.22 -7.58 12.52
C GLY A 40 2.94 -7.90 11.21
N HIS A 41 2.22 -8.04 10.09
CA HIS A 41 2.85 -8.29 8.79
C HIS A 41 3.70 -7.11 8.32
N GLU A 42 3.36 -5.88 8.69
CA GLU A 42 4.15 -4.69 8.37
C GLU A 42 5.49 -4.71 9.13
N GLU A 43 5.48 -5.03 10.42
CA GLU A 43 6.69 -5.18 11.22
C GLU A 43 7.59 -6.30 10.69
N GLN A 44 6.99 -7.41 10.29
CA GLN A 44 7.74 -8.49 9.65
C GLN A 44 8.27 -8.07 8.27
N GLY A 45 7.49 -7.31 7.51
CA GLY A 45 7.91 -6.73 6.23
C GLY A 45 9.12 -5.82 6.40
N VAL A 46 9.14 -4.99 7.44
CA VAL A 46 10.31 -4.18 7.79
C VAL A 46 11.52 -5.05 8.12
N PHE A 47 11.34 -6.08 8.93
CA PHE A 47 12.44 -6.99 9.29
C PHE A 47 13.06 -7.62 8.04
N GLU A 48 12.24 -8.13 7.12
CA GLU A 48 12.73 -8.74 5.87
C GLU A 48 13.41 -7.70 4.96
N ALA A 49 12.87 -6.47 4.90
CA ALA A 49 13.48 -5.38 4.13
C ALA A 49 14.88 -5.02 4.65
N LEU A 50 15.00 -4.81 5.96
CA LEU A 50 16.27 -4.43 6.58
C LEU A 50 17.32 -5.53 6.45
N LYS A 51 16.90 -6.78 6.55
CA LYS A 51 17.80 -7.94 6.35
C LYS A 51 18.24 -8.07 4.90
N PHE A 52 17.33 -7.92 3.94
CA PHE A 52 17.64 -8.07 2.51
C PHE A 52 18.50 -6.92 1.97
N LEU A 53 18.34 -5.73 2.52
CA LEU A 53 19.00 -4.50 2.08
C LEU A 53 20.08 -4.03 3.07
N GLU A 54 20.64 -4.91 3.89
CA GLU A 54 21.55 -4.58 4.98
C GLU A 54 22.81 -3.79 4.58
N GLU A 55 23.22 -3.90 3.31
CA GLU A 55 24.37 -3.17 2.76
C GLU A 55 24.04 -1.75 2.27
N MET A 56 22.77 -1.35 2.31
CA MET A 56 22.35 -0.03 1.89
C MET A 56 22.60 1.03 2.97
N ASP A 57 22.66 2.30 2.55
CA ASP A 57 22.83 3.42 3.47
C ASP A 57 21.71 3.48 4.51
N GLN A 58 22.04 3.80 5.74
CA GLN A 58 21.11 3.79 6.87
C GLN A 58 19.89 4.70 6.66
N ASP A 59 20.06 5.83 6.00
CA ASP A 59 18.97 6.76 5.69
C ASP A 59 17.97 6.19 4.65
N ILE A 60 18.43 5.33 3.75
CA ILE A 60 17.58 4.58 2.81
C ILE A 60 16.77 3.53 3.56
N LEU A 61 17.41 2.81 4.47
CA LEU A 61 16.75 1.79 5.29
C LEU A 61 15.66 2.39 6.19
N GLU A 62 15.93 3.54 6.83
CA GLU A 62 14.93 4.24 7.66
C GLU A 62 13.75 4.76 6.82
N ASP A 63 13.99 5.28 5.62
CA ASP A 63 12.92 5.69 4.70
C ASP A 63 12.05 4.50 4.27
N ILE A 64 12.66 3.35 3.92
CA ILE A 64 11.93 2.12 3.56
C ILE A 64 11.09 1.64 4.75
N LYS A 65 11.67 1.59 5.95
CA LYS A 65 10.96 1.24 7.17
C LYS A 65 9.76 2.15 7.41
N GLY A 66 9.96 3.47 7.30
CA GLY A 66 8.87 4.46 7.42
C GLY A 66 7.75 4.21 6.41
N CYS A 67 8.11 3.98 5.14
CA CYS A 67 7.16 3.69 4.06
C CYS A 67 6.35 2.41 4.31
N VAL A 68 7.01 1.31 4.71
CA VAL A 68 6.32 0.05 5.01
C VAL A 68 5.39 0.22 6.22
N MET A 69 5.86 0.83 7.30
CA MET A 69 5.04 1.05 8.50
C MET A 69 3.86 2.00 8.26
N ALA A 70 3.98 2.96 7.32
CA ALA A 70 2.90 3.89 7.01
C ALA A 70 1.69 3.22 6.35
N THR A 71 1.84 2.04 5.75
CA THR A 71 0.72 1.28 5.16
C THR A 71 -0.17 0.62 6.22
N LYS A 72 0.31 0.50 7.48
CA LYS A 72 -0.47 -0.05 8.59
C LYS A 72 -1.74 0.74 8.83
N MET A 73 -2.86 0.04 8.91
CA MET A 73 -4.16 0.68 9.11
C MET A 73 -4.44 1.04 10.58
N PRO A 74 -4.94 2.25 10.87
CA PRO A 74 -5.21 3.35 9.95
C PRO A 74 -3.92 4.00 9.46
N GLN A 75 -3.83 4.25 8.14
CA GLN A 75 -2.63 4.87 7.54
C GLN A 75 -2.35 6.25 8.13
N ALA A 76 -1.10 6.52 8.50
CA ALA A 76 -0.66 7.79 9.09
C ALA A 76 0.69 8.26 8.51
N PRO A 77 0.77 8.54 7.19
CA PRO A 77 2.03 8.93 6.55
C PRO A 77 2.50 10.31 6.99
N LYS A 78 3.81 10.44 7.21
CA LYS A 78 4.48 11.69 7.65
C LYS A 78 5.26 12.36 6.53
N SER A 79 5.92 11.57 5.67
CA SER A 79 6.74 12.06 4.55
C SER A 79 6.01 11.93 3.21
N ILE A 80 6.54 12.60 2.18
CA ILE A 80 5.99 12.46 0.82
C ILE A 80 6.17 11.03 0.28
N LEU A 81 7.25 10.34 0.63
CA LEU A 81 7.48 8.95 0.25
C LEU A 81 6.42 8.03 0.84
N GLU A 82 6.14 8.18 2.14
CA GLU A 82 5.09 7.45 2.84
C GLU A 82 3.69 7.73 2.26
N LYS A 83 3.38 8.99 1.91
CA LYS A 83 2.11 9.36 1.28
C LYS A 83 1.92 8.64 -0.06
N ILE A 84 2.96 8.56 -0.87
CA ILE A 84 2.92 7.88 -2.17
C ILE A 84 2.70 6.37 -2.02
N ILE A 85 3.36 5.75 -1.05
CA ILE A 85 3.16 4.32 -0.76
C ILE A 85 1.73 4.05 -0.29
N CYS A 86 1.23 4.82 0.66
CA CYS A 86 -0.14 4.69 1.17
C CYS A 86 -1.18 4.85 0.04
N TYR A 87 -0.96 5.82 -0.85
CA TYR A 87 -1.83 6.02 -2.00
C TYR A 87 -1.76 4.86 -2.99
N ALA A 88 -0.55 4.39 -3.33
CA ALA A 88 -0.36 3.29 -4.27
C ALA A 88 -0.96 1.97 -3.77
N ASP A 89 -0.92 1.74 -2.47
CA ASP A 89 -1.52 0.59 -1.80
C ASP A 89 -3.05 0.59 -1.96
N LEU A 90 -3.71 1.68 -1.63
CA LEU A 90 -5.16 1.81 -1.69
C LEU A 90 -5.70 2.42 -3.00
N PHE A 91 -4.85 2.56 -4.01
CA PHE A 91 -5.23 3.10 -5.33
C PHE A 91 -6.48 2.45 -5.91
N HIS A 92 -6.65 1.14 -5.69
CA HIS A 92 -7.77 0.35 -6.20
C HIS A 92 -9.13 0.80 -5.65
N LEU A 93 -9.20 1.52 -4.51
CA LEU A 93 -10.45 1.99 -3.93
C LEU A 93 -11.21 2.94 -4.87
N GLY A 94 -10.49 3.69 -5.72
CA GLY A 94 -11.08 4.61 -6.69
C GLY A 94 -11.27 4.03 -8.10
N THR A 95 -11.05 2.73 -8.31
CA THR A 95 -11.07 2.11 -9.64
C THR A 95 -12.23 1.13 -9.84
N SER A 96 -12.53 0.81 -11.11
CA SER A 96 -13.51 -0.23 -11.49
C SER A 96 -13.13 -1.63 -10.97
N ASN A 97 -11.87 -1.85 -10.58
CA ASN A 97 -11.39 -3.12 -10.04
C ASN A 97 -11.75 -3.32 -8.54
N PHE A 98 -12.21 -2.26 -7.85
CA PHE A 98 -12.53 -2.32 -6.43
C PHE A 98 -13.50 -3.46 -6.07
N PRO A 99 -14.64 -3.68 -6.76
CA PRO A 99 -15.57 -4.74 -6.36
C PRO A 99 -14.94 -6.14 -6.37
N GLY A 100 -14.15 -6.44 -7.40
CA GLY A 100 -13.46 -7.73 -7.52
C GLY A 100 -12.41 -7.93 -6.42
N ARG A 101 -11.55 -6.93 -6.19
CA ARG A 101 -10.55 -6.97 -5.11
C ARG A 101 -11.20 -7.07 -3.74
N ASN A 102 -12.25 -6.31 -3.47
CA ASN A 102 -12.97 -6.33 -2.21
C ASN A 102 -13.60 -7.70 -1.91
N MET A 103 -14.06 -8.42 -2.95
CA MET A 103 -14.53 -9.79 -2.81
C MET A 103 -13.39 -10.74 -2.42
N LEU A 104 -12.23 -10.63 -3.08
CA LEU A 104 -11.05 -11.46 -2.77
C LEU A 104 -10.55 -11.21 -1.35
N MET A 105 -10.46 -9.95 -0.93
CA MET A 105 -10.09 -9.58 0.45
C MET A 105 -11.04 -10.20 1.50
N ARG A 106 -12.35 -10.25 1.22
CA ARG A 106 -13.29 -10.94 2.12
C ARG A 106 -13.01 -12.43 2.22
N MET A 107 -12.72 -13.08 1.09
CA MET A 107 -12.41 -14.51 1.06
C MET A 107 -11.14 -14.80 1.85
N GLU A 108 -10.11 -13.99 1.67
CA GLU A 108 -8.85 -14.08 2.39
C GLU A 108 -9.04 -13.85 3.90
N TYR A 109 -9.75 -12.78 4.28
CA TYR A 109 -10.10 -12.51 5.68
C TYR A 109 -10.78 -13.70 6.34
N ASN A 110 -11.77 -14.31 5.69
CA ASN A 110 -12.48 -15.46 6.21
C ASN A 110 -11.55 -16.67 6.37
N ARG A 111 -10.65 -16.88 5.43
CA ARG A 111 -9.67 -17.97 5.47
C ARG A 111 -8.70 -17.82 6.63
N LEU A 112 -8.12 -16.62 6.79
CA LEU A 112 -7.09 -16.34 7.81
C LEU A 112 -7.66 -16.33 9.23
N ASN A 113 -8.85 -15.76 9.42
CA ASN A 113 -9.42 -15.58 10.74
C ASN A 113 -10.32 -16.74 11.20
N LYS A 114 -10.47 -17.80 10.41
CA LYS A 114 -11.37 -18.93 10.69
C LYS A 114 -12.80 -18.47 11.07
N LYS A 115 -13.21 -17.29 10.60
CA LYS A 115 -14.51 -16.67 10.84
C LYS A 115 -15.20 -16.42 9.50
N THR A 116 -16.50 -16.67 9.44
CA THR A 116 -17.28 -16.34 8.25
C THR A 116 -17.93 -14.98 8.42
N MET A 117 -17.28 -13.95 7.89
CA MET A 117 -17.91 -12.64 7.77
C MET A 117 -18.91 -12.67 6.61
N SER A 118 -20.18 -12.33 6.89
CA SER A 118 -21.23 -12.32 5.88
C SER A 118 -20.95 -11.25 4.80
N LYS A 119 -21.54 -11.40 3.60
CA LYS A 119 -21.46 -10.37 2.56
C LYS A 119 -22.00 -9.02 3.04
N LYS A 120 -23.05 -9.04 3.88
CA LYS A 120 -23.69 -7.84 4.44
C LYS A 120 -22.76 -7.11 5.39
N ASP A 121 -22.12 -7.83 6.31
CA ASP A 121 -21.22 -7.23 7.30
C ASP A 121 -19.93 -6.74 6.64
N TRP A 122 -19.38 -7.51 5.69
CA TRP A 122 -18.24 -7.06 4.89
C TRP A 122 -18.51 -5.75 4.12
N ARG A 123 -19.72 -5.62 3.54
CA ARG A 123 -20.12 -4.37 2.88
C ARG A 123 -20.18 -3.18 3.85
N LYS A 124 -20.64 -3.40 5.09
CA LYS A 124 -20.65 -2.33 6.11
C LYS A 124 -19.23 -1.87 6.44
N GLU A 125 -18.31 -2.82 6.65
CA GLU A 125 -16.92 -2.48 6.94
C GLU A 125 -16.23 -1.82 5.73
N SER A 126 -16.49 -2.30 4.51
CA SER A 126 -15.98 -1.65 3.29
C SER A 126 -16.51 -0.21 3.13
N LEU A 127 -17.79 0.02 3.41
CA LEU A 127 -18.37 1.37 3.37
C LEU A 127 -17.78 2.27 4.46
N LYS A 128 -17.51 1.73 5.65
CA LYS A 128 -16.86 2.46 6.73
C LYS A 128 -15.42 2.86 6.32
N LEU A 129 -14.67 1.92 5.73
CA LEU A 129 -13.34 2.21 5.18
C LEU A 129 -13.41 3.34 4.14
N LEU A 130 -14.27 3.22 3.12
CA LEU A 130 -14.40 4.20 2.05
C LEU A 130 -14.82 5.60 2.54
N LYS A 131 -15.67 5.67 3.59
CA LYS A 131 -16.10 6.94 4.18
C LYS A 131 -15.03 7.62 5.03
N ASN A 132 -14.18 6.83 5.69
CA ASN A 132 -13.20 7.34 6.64
C ASN A 132 -11.78 7.44 6.04
N HIS A 133 -11.56 6.82 4.86
CA HIS A 133 -10.27 6.88 4.20
C HIS A 133 -10.04 8.27 3.60
N ILE A 134 -8.90 8.85 3.94
CA ILE A 134 -8.43 10.12 3.40
C ILE A 134 -7.19 9.84 2.56
N PHE A 135 -7.23 10.25 1.29
CA PHE A 135 -6.02 10.23 0.47
C PHE A 135 -5.10 11.38 0.89
N HIS A 136 -3.86 11.05 1.22
CA HIS A 136 -2.90 11.96 1.85
C HIS A 136 -2.12 12.84 0.86
N THR A 137 -2.46 12.83 -0.43
CA THR A 137 -1.78 13.64 -1.46
C THR A 137 -2.79 14.34 -2.36
N ASP A 138 -2.53 15.62 -2.66
CA ASP A 138 -3.35 16.41 -3.60
C ASP A 138 -3.12 16.00 -5.07
N ILE A 139 -2.03 15.29 -5.35
CA ILE A 139 -1.66 14.76 -6.68
C ILE A 139 -2.74 13.86 -7.28
N CYS A 140 -3.61 13.33 -6.44
CA CYS A 140 -4.69 12.43 -6.80
C CYS A 140 -5.94 13.12 -7.31
N PHE A 141 -6.07 14.42 -7.11
CA PHE A 141 -7.26 15.19 -7.55
C PHE A 141 -7.14 15.70 -8.97
N GLU A 142 -5.93 15.87 -9.49
CA GLU A 142 -5.72 16.05 -10.92
C GLU A 142 -5.79 14.67 -11.59
N LYS A 143 -7.00 14.25 -11.96
CA LYS A 143 -7.26 12.98 -12.63
C LYS A 143 -6.25 12.76 -13.75
N PRO A 144 -5.41 11.73 -13.72
CA PRO A 144 -4.93 11.18 -14.96
C PRO A 144 -6.17 10.73 -15.74
N SER A 145 -6.32 11.23 -16.95
CA SER A 145 -7.36 10.71 -17.84
C SER A 145 -7.22 9.19 -17.84
N ARG A 146 -8.33 8.48 -17.65
CA ARG A 146 -8.44 7.01 -17.58
C ARG A 146 -7.58 6.26 -18.64
N ALA A 147 -7.24 6.93 -19.73
CA ALA A 147 -6.43 6.41 -20.82
C ALA A 147 -4.96 6.17 -20.49
N LYS A 148 -4.37 6.83 -19.49
CA LYS A 148 -2.93 6.65 -19.17
C LYS A 148 -2.63 5.59 -18.11
N ALA A 149 -3.62 5.16 -17.33
CA ALA A 149 -3.42 4.13 -16.31
C ALA A 149 -3.45 2.69 -16.89
N ASP A 150 -4.00 2.53 -18.09
CA ASP A 150 -4.10 1.21 -18.75
C ASP A 150 -2.95 0.95 -19.75
N GLU A 151 -2.05 1.94 -19.99
CA GLU A 151 -0.91 1.81 -20.93
C GLU A 151 0.41 1.39 -20.25
N TYR A 152 0.42 1.17 -18.93
CA TYR A 152 1.59 0.70 -18.18
C TYR A 152 1.23 -0.61 -17.40
#